data_cd808b39afbda2078c958d45a75fbb20
#
_entry.id   cd808b39afbda2078c958d45a75fbb20
#
_cell.length_a   1.000
_cell.length_b   1.000
_cell.length_c   1.000
_cell.angle_alpha   90.00
_cell.angle_beta   90.00
_cell.angle_gamma   90.00
#
_symmetry.space_group_name_H-M   'P 1'
#
loop_
_entity.id
_entity.type
_entity.pdbx_description
1 polymer ?
#
loop_
_entity_poly.entity_id
_entity_poly.type
_entity_poly.pdbx_seq_one_letter_code
_entity_poly.pdbx_strand_id
1 'polypeptide(L)'
;MEMQSTTQARRGRAARLLLLLGIALAAPFSASAALPAPSDTIRSFYDALLAVMRKGPALAPQERYRTLQPVIARTFDLPSMTRAAVGPAWGDISGTAQQAITEAFGRYVTATYAERFSEYSGQKFEVTGELARSAGVFVDSRIVRANGEPVEIRYLMRQSGADWRISDVYLNGTISELATRRSEFSSIVNQKGIDALISTLNRKADGLISGPAR
;
A
#
# COMPACT_ATOMS: atom_id res chain seq x y z
N MET A 1 85.19 61.96 -18.20
CA MET A 1 86.04 61.59 -17.08
C MET A 1 85.30 60.45 -16.40
N GLU A 2 85.73 59.38 -16.84
CA GLU A 2 86.15 58.14 -16.13
C GLU A 2 84.95 57.39 -15.48
N MET A 3 84.60 56.25 -16.10
CA MET A 3 85.22 54.91 -15.99
C MET A 3 84.90 54.27 -14.59
N GLN A 4 84.34 53.24 -14.51
CA GLN A 4 84.62 51.79 -14.62
C GLN A 4 83.44 51.03 -14.06
N SER A 5 82.80 50.10 -14.78
CA SER A 5 83.13 48.68 -14.82
C SER A 5 83.20 47.98 -13.47
N THR A 6 82.33 47.10 -13.21
CA THR A 6 82.68 45.69 -12.92
C THR A 6 81.44 44.75 -12.86
N THR A 7 81.55 43.71 -13.59
CA THR A 7 80.84 42.45 -13.70
C THR A 7 80.88 41.69 -12.39
N GLN A 8 79.82 41.01 -12.02
CA GLN A 8 79.80 39.59 -11.56
C GLN A 8 78.37 39.13 -11.25
N ALA A 9 78.00 38.22 -11.94
CA ALA A 9 77.96 36.77 -11.77
C ALA A 9 76.69 36.28 -11.06
N ARG A 10 75.85 35.67 -11.89
CA ARG A 10 75.17 34.42 -11.75
C ARG A 10 75.02 33.84 -10.33
N ARG A 11 73.83 33.59 -9.94
CA ARG A 11 73.40 32.27 -9.42
C ARG A 11 71.89 32.12 -9.51
N GLY A 12 71.41 31.17 -10.34
CA GLY A 12 70.09 30.79 -10.51
C GLY A 12 69.52 30.12 -9.26
N ARG A 13 68.27 30.44 -8.95
CA ARG A 13 67.48 29.64 -8.06
C ARG A 13 66.23 29.27 -8.85
N ALA A 14 66.20 28.01 -9.29
CA ALA A 14 65.05 27.38 -9.85
C ALA A 14 63.94 27.30 -8.78
N ALA A 15 62.89 28.10 -8.95
CA ALA A 15 61.72 27.97 -8.16
C ALA A 15 60.95 26.75 -8.68
N ARG A 16 60.98 25.66 -7.92
CA ARG A 16 60.13 24.47 -8.14
C ARG A 16 58.71 24.86 -7.79
N LEU A 17 57.86 25.00 -8.83
CA LEU A 17 56.44 25.15 -8.71
C LEU A 17 55.86 23.77 -8.34
N LEU A 18 55.53 23.55 -7.06
CA LEU A 18 54.78 22.40 -6.59
C LEU A 18 53.31 22.59 -6.95
N LEU A 19 52.92 21.92 -8.03
CA LEU A 19 51.50 21.80 -8.42
C LEU A 19 50.84 20.84 -7.44
N LEU A 20 50.13 21.34 -6.40
CA LEU A 20 49.28 20.57 -5.54
C LEU A 20 48.03 20.23 -6.31
N LEU A 21 47.96 19.00 -6.86
CA LEU A 21 46.80 18.40 -7.48
C LEU A 21 45.83 18.04 -6.36
N GLY A 22 44.87 18.93 -6.07
CA GLY A 22 43.79 18.65 -5.14
C GLY A 22 42.83 17.62 -5.74
N ILE A 23 42.94 16.36 -5.32
CA ILE A 23 41.96 15.31 -5.60
C ILE A 23 40.73 15.65 -4.76
N ALA A 24 39.72 16.28 -5.38
CA ALA A 24 38.41 16.42 -4.79
C ALA A 24 37.77 15.02 -4.71
N LEU A 25 37.76 14.46 -3.52
CA LEU A 25 37.05 13.21 -3.21
C LEU A 25 35.56 13.50 -3.28
N ALA A 26 34.93 13.29 -4.45
CA ALA A 26 33.52 13.36 -4.61
C ALA A 26 32.89 12.17 -3.84
N ALA A 27 32.38 12.43 -2.63
CA ALA A 27 31.60 11.46 -1.90
C ALA A 27 30.34 11.14 -2.73
N PRO A 28 30.03 9.84 -2.96
CA PRO A 28 28.79 9.51 -3.63
C PRO A 28 27.62 9.98 -2.75
N PHE A 29 26.81 10.89 -3.27
CA PHE A 29 25.52 11.23 -2.69
C PHE A 29 24.65 9.97 -2.80
N SER A 30 24.55 9.21 -1.71
CA SER A 30 23.57 8.15 -1.61
C SER A 30 22.19 8.80 -1.64
N ALA A 31 21.54 8.77 -2.80
CA ALA A 31 20.15 9.16 -2.92
C ALA A 31 19.34 8.20 -2.03
N SER A 32 18.93 8.68 -0.86
CA SER A 32 17.94 7.97 -0.04
C SER A 32 16.70 7.84 -0.90
N ALA A 33 16.34 6.62 -1.29
CA ALA A 33 15.10 6.37 -1.99
C ALA A 33 13.96 6.88 -1.09
N ALA A 34 13.27 7.91 -1.54
CA ALA A 34 12.10 8.42 -0.83
C ALA A 34 11.08 7.28 -0.71
N LEU A 35 10.50 7.11 0.47
CA LEU A 35 9.43 6.14 0.66
C LEU A 35 8.29 6.46 -0.32
N PRO A 36 7.67 5.42 -0.92
CA PRO A 36 6.53 5.65 -1.82
C PRO A 36 5.44 6.44 -1.10
N ALA A 37 4.79 7.35 -1.81
CA ALA A 37 3.69 8.11 -1.24
C ALA A 37 2.47 7.20 -0.98
N PRO A 38 1.60 7.52 0.00
CA PRO A 38 0.36 6.76 0.23
C PRO A 38 -0.49 6.61 -1.03
N SER A 39 -0.58 7.68 -1.83
CA SER A 39 -1.30 7.67 -3.12
C SER A 39 -0.70 6.72 -4.15
N ASP A 40 0.61 6.48 -4.14
CA ASP A 40 1.24 5.55 -5.07
C ASP A 40 0.87 4.10 -4.74
N THR A 41 0.70 3.78 -3.46
CA THR A 41 0.15 2.48 -3.03
C THR A 41 -1.26 2.28 -3.59
N ILE A 42 -2.13 3.30 -3.52
CA ILE A 42 -3.49 3.21 -4.06
C ILE A 42 -3.49 3.14 -5.59
N ARG A 43 -2.64 3.92 -6.28
CA ARG A 43 -2.50 3.81 -7.74
C ARG A 43 -2.08 2.41 -8.17
N SER A 44 -1.04 1.85 -7.54
CA SER A 44 -0.57 0.48 -7.81
C SER A 44 -1.65 -0.57 -7.54
N PHE A 45 -2.45 -0.38 -6.49
CA PHE A 45 -3.58 -1.22 -6.18
C PHE A 45 -4.66 -1.14 -7.27
N TYR A 46 -5.00 0.05 -7.74
CA TYR A 46 -5.96 0.25 -8.82
C TYR A 46 -5.49 -0.33 -10.15
N ASP A 47 -4.20 -0.21 -10.45
CA ASP A 47 -3.62 -0.83 -11.66
C ASP A 47 -3.78 -2.35 -11.63
N ALA A 48 -3.57 -2.98 -10.46
CA ALA A 48 -3.77 -4.42 -10.31
C ALA A 48 -5.25 -4.83 -10.46
N LEU A 49 -6.19 -4.04 -9.91
CA LEU A 49 -7.63 -4.27 -10.10
C LEU A 49 -8.02 -4.14 -11.56
N LEU A 50 -7.60 -3.07 -12.23
CA LEU A 50 -7.87 -2.86 -13.66
C LEU A 50 -7.28 -3.97 -14.54
N ALA A 51 -6.08 -4.46 -14.22
CA ALA A 51 -5.47 -5.56 -14.94
C ALA A 51 -6.30 -6.86 -14.86
N VAL A 52 -6.92 -7.13 -13.70
CA VAL A 52 -7.83 -8.26 -13.50
C VAL A 52 -9.16 -8.02 -14.22
N MET A 53 -9.76 -6.84 -14.05
CA MET A 53 -11.04 -6.48 -14.68
C MET A 53 -10.98 -6.56 -16.21
N ARG A 54 -9.90 -6.12 -16.84
CA ARG A 54 -9.70 -6.17 -18.30
C ARG A 54 -9.64 -7.58 -18.87
N LYS A 55 -9.26 -8.57 -18.05
CA LYS A 55 -9.33 -9.98 -18.44
C LYS A 55 -10.78 -10.49 -18.44
N GLY A 56 -11.65 -9.84 -17.65
CA GLY A 56 -13.08 -10.09 -17.61
C GLY A 56 -13.45 -11.56 -17.37
N PRO A 57 -14.48 -12.03 -18.06
CA PRO A 57 -14.96 -13.42 -17.93
C PRO A 57 -13.97 -14.51 -18.32
N ALA A 58 -12.88 -14.15 -19.10
CA ALA A 58 -11.82 -15.10 -19.44
C ALA A 58 -11.01 -15.54 -18.22
N LEU A 59 -11.04 -14.76 -17.12
CA LEU A 59 -10.37 -15.11 -15.88
C LEU A 59 -11.39 -15.70 -14.89
N ALA A 60 -11.26 -17.00 -14.61
CA ALA A 60 -12.14 -17.69 -13.67
C ALA A 60 -12.10 -17.04 -12.25
N PRO A 61 -13.18 -17.10 -11.46
CA PRO A 61 -13.24 -16.49 -10.12
C PRO A 61 -12.06 -16.89 -9.23
N GLN A 62 -11.69 -18.16 -9.25
CA GLN A 62 -10.56 -18.67 -8.46
C GLN A 62 -9.20 -18.11 -8.93
N GLU A 63 -9.03 -17.88 -10.22
CA GLU A 63 -7.79 -17.30 -10.77
C GLU A 63 -7.72 -15.79 -10.46
N ARG A 64 -8.84 -15.07 -10.49
CA ARG A 64 -8.92 -13.69 -10.00
C ARG A 64 -8.52 -13.60 -8.54
N TYR A 65 -9.08 -14.49 -7.71
CA TYR A 65 -8.69 -14.59 -6.30
C TYR A 65 -7.19 -14.79 -6.13
N ARG A 66 -6.59 -15.79 -6.79
CA ARG A 66 -5.16 -16.08 -6.71
C ARG A 66 -4.29 -14.89 -7.17
N THR A 67 -4.74 -14.18 -8.20
CA THR A 67 -4.03 -13.01 -8.73
C THR A 67 -4.07 -11.84 -7.73
N LEU A 68 -5.21 -11.62 -7.08
CA LEU A 68 -5.39 -10.49 -6.15
C LEU A 68 -4.88 -10.78 -4.74
N GLN A 69 -4.75 -12.04 -4.33
CA GLN A 69 -4.31 -12.40 -2.98
C GLN A 69 -2.99 -11.73 -2.57
N PRO A 70 -1.90 -11.82 -3.33
CA PRO A 70 -0.65 -11.13 -2.99
C PRO A 70 -0.77 -9.61 -3.05
N VAL A 71 -1.66 -9.08 -3.89
CA VAL A 71 -1.94 -7.63 -3.96
C VAL A 71 -2.60 -7.16 -2.68
N ILE A 72 -3.67 -7.82 -2.24
CA ILE A 72 -4.38 -7.51 -1.00
C ILE A 72 -3.44 -7.64 0.21
N ALA A 73 -2.67 -8.73 0.29
CA ALA A 73 -1.75 -8.98 1.42
C ALA A 73 -0.69 -7.89 1.61
N ARG A 74 -0.18 -7.29 0.52
CA ARG A 74 0.80 -6.21 0.60
C ARG A 74 0.17 -4.82 0.78
N THR A 75 -1.06 -4.63 0.27
CA THR A 75 -1.72 -3.31 0.27
C THR A 75 -2.49 -3.04 1.55
N PHE A 76 -3.08 -4.07 2.16
CA PHE A 76 -3.92 -3.94 3.35
C PHE A 76 -3.16 -4.35 4.62
N ASP A 77 -3.36 -3.62 5.71
CA ASP A 77 -2.91 -4.03 7.05
C ASP A 77 -3.94 -4.99 7.66
N LEU A 78 -4.02 -6.19 7.08
CA LEU A 78 -4.99 -7.20 7.48
C LEU A 78 -4.94 -7.53 8.99
N PRO A 79 -3.76 -7.66 9.64
CA PRO A 79 -3.71 -7.90 11.09
C PRO A 79 -4.36 -6.80 11.91
N SER A 80 -4.01 -5.54 11.67
CA SER A 80 -4.59 -4.40 12.39
C SER A 80 -6.09 -4.23 12.10
N MET A 81 -6.51 -4.43 10.86
CA MET A 81 -7.92 -4.38 10.45
C MET A 81 -8.73 -5.49 11.12
N THR A 82 -8.20 -6.72 11.17
CA THR A 82 -8.87 -7.84 11.83
C THR A 82 -9.04 -7.58 13.32
N ARG A 83 -7.96 -7.13 13.99
CA ARG A 83 -8.01 -6.75 15.41
C ARG A 83 -9.10 -5.69 15.67
N ALA A 84 -9.16 -4.66 14.85
CA ALA A 84 -10.15 -3.60 14.97
C ALA A 84 -11.60 -4.10 14.72
N ALA A 85 -11.77 -5.00 13.75
CA ALA A 85 -13.07 -5.58 13.42
C ALA A 85 -13.58 -6.57 14.49
N VAL A 86 -12.70 -7.38 15.09
CA VAL A 86 -13.06 -8.27 16.21
C VAL A 86 -13.36 -7.45 17.47
N GLY A 87 -12.64 -6.34 17.67
CA GLY A 87 -12.86 -5.43 18.79
C GLY A 87 -12.39 -5.96 20.13
N PRO A 88 -13.14 -5.71 21.24
CA PRO A 88 -12.70 -6.06 22.60
C PRO A 88 -12.34 -7.53 22.80
N ALA A 89 -13.08 -8.44 22.14
CA ALA A 89 -12.82 -9.88 22.23
C ALA A 89 -11.44 -10.31 21.72
N TRP A 90 -10.73 -9.44 20.99
CA TRP A 90 -9.38 -9.74 20.48
C TRP A 90 -8.37 -10.06 21.60
N GLY A 91 -8.49 -9.41 22.75
CA GLY A 91 -7.59 -9.64 23.90
C GLY A 91 -7.81 -10.98 24.59
N ASP A 92 -8.99 -11.57 24.42
CA ASP A 92 -9.43 -12.77 25.14
C ASP A 92 -9.19 -14.06 24.32
N ILE A 93 -8.82 -13.94 23.03
CA ILE A 93 -8.58 -15.09 22.16
C ILE A 93 -7.09 -15.44 22.07
N SER A 94 -6.81 -16.74 21.90
CA SER A 94 -5.43 -17.22 21.77
C SER A 94 -4.72 -16.67 20.53
N GLY A 95 -3.38 -16.65 20.55
CA GLY A 95 -2.58 -16.24 19.40
C GLY A 95 -2.87 -17.07 18.15
N THR A 96 -3.15 -18.38 18.31
CA THR A 96 -3.56 -19.26 17.20
C THR A 96 -4.91 -18.83 16.63
N ALA A 97 -5.89 -18.47 17.48
CA ALA A 97 -7.18 -17.97 17.02
C ALA A 97 -7.05 -16.59 16.36
N GLN A 98 -6.16 -15.71 16.86
CA GLN A 98 -5.85 -14.42 16.23
C GLN A 98 -5.28 -14.60 14.82
N GLN A 99 -4.38 -15.56 14.63
CA GLN A 99 -3.84 -15.89 13.32
C GLN A 99 -4.93 -16.45 12.40
N ALA A 100 -5.69 -17.43 12.85
CA ALA A 100 -6.75 -18.07 12.06
C ALA A 100 -7.83 -17.09 11.59
N ILE A 101 -8.26 -16.16 12.47
CA ILE A 101 -9.25 -15.14 12.09
C ILE A 101 -8.66 -14.11 11.14
N THR A 102 -7.36 -13.77 11.26
CA THR A 102 -6.69 -12.86 10.33
C THR A 102 -6.58 -13.47 8.94
N GLU A 103 -6.25 -14.75 8.86
CA GLU A 103 -6.22 -15.50 7.59
C GLU A 103 -7.62 -15.58 6.95
N ALA A 104 -8.65 -15.94 7.74
CA ALA A 104 -10.03 -16.01 7.27
C ALA A 104 -10.55 -14.64 6.78
N PHE A 105 -10.22 -13.56 7.51
CA PHE A 105 -10.58 -12.21 7.09
C PHE A 105 -9.85 -11.79 5.81
N GLY A 106 -8.55 -12.02 5.69
CA GLY A 106 -7.78 -11.74 4.48
C GLY A 106 -8.30 -12.51 3.28
N ARG A 107 -8.68 -13.78 3.47
CA ARG A 107 -9.32 -14.61 2.47
C ARG A 107 -10.65 -14.02 2.00
N TYR A 108 -11.50 -13.61 2.94
CA TYR A 108 -12.78 -13.00 2.66
C TYR A 108 -12.64 -11.64 1.94
N VAL A 109 -11.72 -10.77 2.38
CA VAL A 109 -11.42 -9.49 1.71
C VAL A 109 -10.99 -9.75 0.27
N THR A 110 -10.03 -10.66 0.05
CA THR A 110 -9.54 -10.99 -1.29
C THR A 110 -10.64 -11.50 -2.20
N ALA A 111 -11.49 -12.42 -1.69
CA ALA A 111 -12.62 -12.96 -2.44
C ALA A 111 -13.64 -11.88 -2.82
N THR A 112 -13.91 -10.95 -1.89
CA THR A 112 -14.81 -9.81 -2.13
C THR A 112 -14.27 -8.89 -3.25
N TYR A 113 -12.97 -8.59 -3.25
CA TYR A 113 -12.37 -7.81 -4.33
C TYR A 113 -12.36 -8.57 -5.67
N ALA A 114 -12.07 -9.86 -5.65
CA ALA A 114 -12.10 -10.71 -6.85
C ALA A 114 -13.50 -10.82 -7.50
N GLU A 115 -14.55 -10.77 -6.69
CA GLU A 115 -15.93 -10.77 -7.16
C GLU A 115 -16.34 -9.39 -7.67
N ARG A 116 -16.14 -8.32 -6.87
CA ARG A 116 -16.58 -6.97 -7.20
C ARG A 116 -15.87 -6.37 -8.42
N PHE A 117 -14.62 -6.76 -8.65
CA PHE A 117 -13.79 -6.28 -9.75
C PHE A 117 -13.56 -7.35 -10.81
N SER A 118 -14.66 -7.98 -11.25
CA SER A 118 -14.66 -9.10 -12.20
C SER A 118 -14.74 -8.69 -13.66
N GLU A 119 -15.27 -7.49 -13.97
CA GLU A 119 -15.55 -7.04 -15.32
C GLU A 119 -15.15 -5.57 -15.52
N TYR A 120 -14.67 -5.27 -16.73
CA TYR A 120 -14.33 -3.91 -17.14
C TYR A 120 -15.32 -3.41 -18.19
N SER A 121 -15.99 -2.31 -17.89
CA SER A 121 -16.97 -1.65 -18.77
C SER A 121 -16.61 -0.19 -18.99
N GLY A 122 -15.29 0.16 -18.96
CA GLY A 122 -14.83 1.53 -19.15
C GLY A 122 -14.66 2.34 -17.86
N GLN A 123 -14.68 1.69 -16.69
CA GLN A 123 -14.45 2.38 -15.40
C GLN A 123 -13.08 3.04 -15.37
N LYS A 124 -13.03 4.24 -14.76
CA LYS A 124 -11.78 4.96 -14.49
C LYS A 124 -11.55 5.03 -12.98
N PHE A 125 -10.33 4.79 -12.55
CA PHE A 125 -9.90 4.85 -11.16
C PHE A 125 -9.00 6.08 -11.01
N GLU A 126 -9.38 7.00 -10.15
CA GLU A 126 -8.70 8.27 -10.01
C GLU A 126 -8.36 8.52 -8.53
N VAL A 127 -7.11 8.82 -8.25
CA VAL A 127 -6.69 9.35 -6.94
C VAL A 127 -6.79 10.86 -7.02
N THR A 128 -7.57 11.45 -6.12
CA THR A 128 -7.95 12.88 -6.19
C THR A 128 -7.23 13.74 -5.15
N GLY A 129 -6.68 13.14 -4.08
CA GLY A 129 -5.95 13.91 -3.07
C GLY A 129 -5.42 13.07 -1.93
N GLU A 130 -4.58 13.71 -1.11
CA GLU A 130 -4.07 13.20 0.15
C GLU A 130 -4.30 14.21 1.27
N LEU A 131 -4.63 13.72 2.46
CA LEU A 131 -4.86 14.56 3.63
C LEU A 131 -4.30 13.89 4.88
N ALA A 132 -3.20 14.43 5.40
CA ALA A 132 -2.62 13.95 6.66
C ALA A 132 -3.51 14.33 7.86
N ARG A 133 -3.69 13.39 8.78
CA ARG A 133 -4.41 13.54 10.06
C ARG A 133 -3.68 12.76 11.14
N SER A 134 -4.05 12.95 12.40
CA SER A 134 -3.49 12.21 13.54
C SER A 134 -3.68 10.69 13.43
N ALA A 135 -4.76 10.24 12.78
CA ALA A 135 -5.04 8.81 12.58
C ALA A 135 -4.21 8.16 11.47
N GLY A 136 -3.57 8.93 10.58
CA GLY A 136 -2.84 8.48 9.40
C GLY A 136 -3.04 9.43 8.22
N VAL A 137 -2.78 8.97 7.01
CA VAL A 137 -3.03 9.73 5.79
C VAL A 137 -4.29 9.22 5.12
N PHE A 138 -5.22 10.10 4.87
CA PHE A 138 -6.38 9.81 4.03
C PHE A 138 -6.00 10.03 2.56
N VAL A 139 -6.26 9.03 1.73
CA VAL A 139 -6.15 9.13 0.27
C VAL A 139 -7.56 9.13 -0.29
N ASP A 140 -7.93 10.26 -0.88
CA ASP A 140 -9.20 10.42 -1.57
C ASP A 140 -9.10 9.90 -3.00
N SER A 141 -10.12 9.19 -3.43
CA SER A 141 -10.19 8.59 -4.75
C SER A 141 -11.64 8.42 -5.21
N ARG A 142 -11.82 8.16 -6.49
CA ARG A 142 -13.12 7.82 -7.05
C ARG A 142 -13.03 6.80 -8.17
N ILE A 143 -14.06 5.99 -8.28
CA ILE A 143 -14.27 5.10 -9.41
C ILE A 143 -15.39 5.68 -10.25
N VAL A 144 -15.06 6.20 -11.43
CA VAL A 144 -16.03 6.74 -12.39
C VAL A 144 -16.54 5.57 -13.22
N ARG A 145 -17.83 5.30 -13.14
CA ARG A 145 -18.51 4.24 -13.92
C ARG A 145 -18.64 4.64 -15.37
N ALA A 146 -18.96 3.68 -16.25
CA ALA A 146 -19.18 3.94 -17.67
C ALA A 146 -20.31 4.95 -17.95
N ASN A 147 -21.33 5.02 -17.07
CA ASN A 147 -22.42 6.00 -17.12
C ASN A 147 -22.03 7.41 -16.60
N GLY A 148 -20.77 7.59 -16.15
CA GLY A 148 -20.26 8.85 -15.61
C GLY A 148 -20.48 9.07 -14.12
N GLU A 149 -21.23 8.20 -13.42
CA GLU A 149 -21.46 8.33 -11.98
C GLU A 149 -20.19 7.95 -11.18
N PRO A 150 -19.67 8.81 -10.32
CA PRO A 150 -18.54 8.49 -9.46
C PRO A 150 -19.02 7.72 -8.21
N VAL A 151 -18.17 6.80 -7.75
CA VAL A 151 -18.22 6.24 -6.41
C VAL A 151 -17.02 6.77 -5.65
N GLU A 152 -17.25 7.61 -4.66
CA GLU A 152 -16.20 8.18 -3.84
C GLU A 152 -15.69 7.13 -2.85
N ILE A 153 -14.36 6.97 -2.82
CA ILE A 153 -13.68 6.05 -1.90
C ILE A 153 -12.55 6.82 -1.23
N ARG A 154 -12.51 6.74 0.09
CA ARG A 154 -11.42 7.28 0.89
C ARG A 154 -10.73 6.15 1.61
N TYR A 155 -9.41 6.07 1.50
CA TYR A 155 -8.58 5.09 2.18
C TYR A 155 -7.85 5.75 3.35
N LEU A 156 -7.95 5.16 4.55
CA LEU A 156 -7.07 5.51 5.66
C LEU A 156 -5.80 4.69 5.53
N MET A 157 -4.69 5.36 5.27
CA MET A 157 -3.37 4.76 5.14
C MET A 157 -2.57 4.91 6.42
N ARG A 158 -1.90 3.84 6.83
CA ARG A 158 -0.93 3.85 7.93
C ARG A 158 0.40 3.30 7.47
N GLN A 159 1.47 3.83 8.04
CA GLN A 159 2.81 3.34 7.77
C GLN A 159 3.04 2.02 8.50
N SER A 160 3.58 1.03 7.80
CA SER A 160 3.95 -0.29 8.31
C SER A 160 5.36 -0.61 7.81
N GLY A 161 6.37 -0.33 8.65
CA GLY A 161 7.77 -0.34 8.22
C GLY A 161 8.04 0.74 7.17
N ALA A 162 8.55 0.34 6.01
CA ALA A 162 8.81 1.23 4.88
C ALA A 162 7.57 1.43 3.96
N ASP A 163 6.50 0.68 4.18
CA ASP A 163 5.33 0.66 3.29
C ASP A 163 4.16 1.44 3.88
N TRP A 164 3.31 1.98 3.00
CA TRP A 164 1.99 2.45 3.34
C TRP A 164 0.96 1.35 3.11
N ARG A 165 0.07 1.12 4.11
CA ARG A 165 -0.97 0.10 4.04
C ARG A 165 -2.34 0.67 4.37
N ILE A 166 -3.36 0.14 3.72
CA ILE A 166 -4.76 0.48 3.99
C ILE A 166 -5.14 -0.10 5.35
N SER A 167 -5.57 0.75 6.28
CA SER A 167 -6.09 0.36 7.59
C SER A 167 -7.61 0.50 7.71
N ASP A 168 -8.27 1.26 6.83
CA ASP A 168 -9.72 1.34 6.69
C ASP A 168 -10.11 1.85 5.29
N VAL A 169 -11.33 1.55 4.88
CA VAL A 169 -11.93 2.01 3.62
C VAL A 169 -13.25 2.68 3.93
N TYR A 170 -13.44 3.89 3.42
CA TYR A 170 -14.65 4.66 3.57
C TYR A 170 -15.39 4.76 2.23
N LEU A 171 -16.60 4.25 2.17
CA LEU A 171 -17.46 4.38 1.02
C LEU A 171 -18.27 5.69 1.11
N ASN A 172 -18.45 6.34 -0.03
CA ASN A 172 -19.08 7.67 -0.12
C ASN A 172 -18.47 8.69 0.87
N GLY A 173 -17.17 8.51 1.15
CA GLY A 173 -16.37 9.40 1.98
C GLY A 173 -16.60 9.35 3.50
N THR A 174 -17.66 8.66 3.97
CA THR A 174 -18.08 8.71 5.39
C THR A 174 -18.35 7.38 6.05
N ILE A 175 -18.71 6.34 5.29
CA ILE A 175 -19.10 5.04 5.84
C ILE A 175 -17.86 4.14 5.94
N SER A 176 -17.34 3.95 7.15
CA SER A 176 -16.24 3.01 7.43
C SER A 176 -16.71 1.56 7.22
N GLU A 177 -16.08 0.88 6.29
CA GLU A 177 -16.28 -0.57 6.08
C GLU A 177 -15.82 -1.35 7.32
N LEU A 178 -14.75 -0.91 7.97
CA LEU A 178 -14.24 -1.58 9.15
C LEU A 178 -15.19 -1.46 10.35
N ALA A 179 -15.82 -0.28 10.55
CA ALA A 179 -16.83 -0.09 11.58
C ALA A 179 -18.06 -0.97 11.33
N THR A 180 -18.50 -1.09 10.07
CA THR A 180 -19.58 -1.98 9.66
C THR A 180 -19.23 -3.44 9.97
N ARG A 181 -18.01 -3.87 9.62
CA ARG A 181 -17.53 -5.23 9.94
C ARG A 181 -17.44 -5.48 11.43
N ARG A 182 -17.00 -4.46 12.21
CA ARG A 182 -16.94 -4.57 13.68
C ARG A 182 -18.31 -4.88 14.28
N SER A 183 -19.37 -4.22 13.82
CA SER A 183 -20.73 -4.49 14.29
C SER A 183 -21.15 -5.94 13.99
N GLU A 184 -20.93 -6.40 12.74
CA GLU A 184 -21.24 -7.77 12.30
C GLU A 184 -20.44 -8.82 13.11
N PHE A 185 -19.11 -8.62 13.23
CA PHE A 185 -18.23 -9.59 13.86
C PHE A 185 -18.45 -9.68 15.36
N SER A 186 -18.61 -8.55 16.05
CA SER A 186 -18.93 -8.54 17.48
C SER A 186 -20.23 -9.28 17.78
N SER A 187 -21.26 -9.13 16.93
CA SER A 187 -22.51 -9.88 17.09
C SER A 187 -22.28 -11.39 16.99
N ILE A 188 -21.51 -11.85 16.00
CA ILE A 188 -21.23 -13.28 15.83
C ILE A 188 -20.38 -13.82 17.00
N VAL A 189 -19.32 -13.10 17.39
CA VAL A 189 -18.40 -13.52 18.46
C VAL A 189 -19.15 -13.62 19.80
N ASN A 190 -19.97 -12.62 20.13
CA ASN A 190 -20.73 -12.60 21.38
C ASN A 190 -21.79 -13.72 21.47
N GLN A 191 -22.37 -14.10 20.34
CA GLN A 191 -23.44 -15.11 20.32
C GLN A 191 -22.92 -16.53 20.12
N LYS A 192 -21.85 -16.72 19.34
CA LYS A 192 -21.42 -18.02 18.81
C LYS A 192 -19.92 -18.30 18.95
N GLY A 193 -19.15 -17.34 19.47
CA GLY A 193 -17.71 -17.46 19.64
C GLY A 193 -16.88 -17.19 18.37
N ILE A 194 -15.56 -17.17 18.55
CA ILE A 194 -14.59 -16.82 17.49
C ILE A 194 -14.56 -17.86 16.36
N ASP A 195 -14.70 -19.15 16.66
CA ASP A 195 -14.68 -20.24 15.68
C ASP A 195 -15.86 -20.14 14.70
N ALA A 196 -17.00 -19.68 15.18
CA ALA A 196 -18.15 -19.42 14.33
C ALA A 196 -17.91 -18.25 13.36
N LEU A 197 -17.17 -17.21 13.80
CA LEU A 197 -16.78 -16.11 12.93
C LEU A 197 -15.78 -16.59 11.86
N ILE A 198 -14.73 -17.35 12.25
CA ILE A 198 -13.75 -17.94 11.32
C ILE A 198 -14.49 -18.79 10.25
N SER A 199 -15.36 -19.69 10.70
CA SER A 199 -16.16 -20.55 9.79
C SER A 199 -17.06 -19.73 8.87
N THR A 200 -17.65 -18.66 9.38
CA THR A 200 -18.53 -17.78 8.59
C THR A 200 -17.77 -17.04 7.50
N LEU A 201 -16.58 -16.48 7.83
CA LEU A 201 -15.73 -15.79 6.85
C LEU A 201 -15.22 -16.74 5.77
N ASN A 202 -14.81 -17.95 6.15
CA ASN A 202 -14.36 -18.96 5.20
C ASN A 202 -15.50 -19.36 4.24
N ARG A 203 -16.71 -19.65 4.75
CA ARG A 203 -17.86 -19.97 3.88
C ARG A 203 -18.23 -18.83 2.93
N LYS A 204 -18.20 -17.57 3.43
CA LYS A 204 -18.42 -16.39 2.57
C LYS A 204 -17.38 -16.32 1.46
N ALA A 205 -16.11 -16.52 1.80
CA ALA A 205 -15.02 -16.52 0.82
C ALA A 205 -15.18 -17.65 -0.21
N ASP A 206 -15.49 -18.88 0.24
CA ASP A 206 -15.70 -20.04 -0.63
C ASP A 206 -16.84 -19.78 -1.63
N GLY A 207 -17.97 -19.22 -1.17
CA GLY A 207 -19.06 -18.88 -2.05
C GLY A 207 -18.70 -17.86 -3.14
N LEU A 208 -17.90 -16.84 -2.78
CA LEU A 208 -17.44 -15.83 -3.75
C LEU A 208 -16.40 -16.41 -4.74
N ILE A 209 -15.52 -17.30 -4.27
CA ILE A 209 -14.46 -17.91 -5.09
C ILE A 209 -15.05 -18.95 -6.05
N SER A 210 -16.09 -19.68 -5.62
CA SER A 210 -16.72 -20.70 -6.46
C SER A 210 -17.60 -20.10 -7.58
N GLY A 211 -17.99 -18.83 -7.43
CA GLY A 211 -18.94 -18.19 -8.34
C GLY A 211 -20.38 -18.72 -8.14
N PRO A 212 -21.35 -18.17 -8.87
CA PRO A 212 -22.71 -18.70 -8.84
C PRO A 212 -22.70 -20.16 -9.34
N ALA A 213 -23.39 -21.02 -8.62
CA ALA A 213 -23.65 -22.39 -9.10
C ALA A 213 -24.28 -22.32 -10.49
N ARG A 214 -23.63 -22.92 -11.50
CA ARG A 214 -24.13 -23.01 -12.85
C ARG A 214 -25.20 -24.08 -12.93
#